data_c950c64580bc8d9980b2bb660b08f5ad
#
_entry.id   c950c64580bc8d9980b2bb660b08f5ad
#
_cell.length_a   1.000
_cell.length_b   1.000
_cell.length_c   1.000
_cell.angle_alpha   90.00
_cell.angle_beta   90.00
_cell.angle_gamma   90.00
#
_symmetry.space_group_name_H-M   'P 1'
#
loop_
_entity.id
_entity.type
_entity.pdbx_description
1 polymer ?
#
loop_
_entity_poly.entity_id
_entity_poly.type
_entity_poly.pdbx_seq_one_letter_code
_entity_poly.pdbx_strand_id
1 'polypeptide(L)'
;MKSIVIFGGAGFVGKHLIRRLAKCGYKIIVPYQKSTSEEKLRLLGSAGQIIPFYFKNLKDKRIKTILKQTNVCINLKTSWSSKKTSFNQTIFEFNEELLNILKKNVLLKQVIFFSGLGVDEDKKSLRSVAIHKSENFISSNFKNSIIIRPGIILGGGDQFLSLLLPIFKVSYFIPLFGNGRSKLQPVFIDDVSLLVEKIVKNNLVGNHIFEAVGPNILSYRELYYLISKFMDKKRVFIPLPMKIAKALVGIAEIFPFSPINLEQLSLFERDNVKKEVDKDFNYLKITPQDSIGIIRKTVKN
;
A
#
# COMPACT_ATOMS: atom_id res chain seq x y z
N MET A 1 -8.03 1.82 26.96
CA MET A 1 -8.22 1.87 25.50
C MET A 1 -6.93 1.37 24.84
N LYS A 2 -7.00 0.34 23.99
CA LYS A 2 -5.79 -0.15 23.30
C LYS A 2 -5.31 0.92 22.31
N SER A 3 -3.99 1.15 22.27
CA SER A 3 -3.38 2.16 21.39
C SER A 3 -2.72 1.52 20.16
N ILE A 4 -2.93 2.12 19.01
CA ILE A 4 -2.35 1.72 17.73
C ILE A 4 -1.52 2.88 17.18
N VAL A 5 -0.29 2.62 16.77
CA VAL A 5 0.53 3.57 16.01
C VAL A 5 0.50 3.19 14.55
N ILE A 6 0.22 4.14 13.66
CA ILE A 6 0.15 3.92 12.20
C ILE A 6 1.12 4.85 11.50
N PHE A 7 2.29 4.33 11.13
CA PHE A 7 3.22 5.03 10.23
C PHE A 7 2.69 5.02 8.80
N GLY A 8 2.78 6.15 8.11
CA GLY A 8 2.16 6.33 6.79
C GLY A 8 0.63 6.54 6.85
N GLY A 9 0.06 6.76 8.04
CA GLY A 9 -1.37 6.93 8.27
C GLY A 9 -2.01 8.11 7.54
N ALA A 10 -1.23 9.13 7.16
CA ALA A 10 -1.72 10.26 6.37
C ALA A 10 -1.96 9.92 4.88
N GLY A 11 -1.48 8.78 4.40
CA GLY A 11 -1.66 8.30 3.02
C GLY A 11 -3.05 7.75 2.74
N PHE A 12 -3.27 7.31 1.49
CA PHE A 12 -4.53 6.72 1.03
C PHE A 12 -4.98 5.54 1.91
N VAL A 13 -4.17 4.48 1.98
CA VAL A 13 -4.49 3.29 2.80
C VAL A 13 -4.65 3.66 4.27
N GLY A 14 -3.76 4.51 4.79
CA GLY A 14 -3.76 4.90 6.19
C GLY A 14 -5.05 5.58 6.64
N LYS A 15 -5.62 6.48 5.83
CA LYS A 15 -6.88 7.16 6.15
C LYS A 15 -8.06 6.19 6.27
N HIS A 16 -8.13 5.19 5.40
CA HIS A 16 -9.16 4.16 5.46
C HIS A 16 -9.00 3.27 6.70
N LEU A 17 -7.76 2.85 7.01
CA LEU A 17 -7.47 2.09 8.23
C LEU A 17 -7.80 2.87 9.50
N ILE A 18 -7.40 4.15 9.57
CA ILE A 18 -7.68 5.02 10.73
C ILE A 18 -9.19 5.08 10.95
N ARG A 19 -9.97 5.41 9.91
CA ARG A 19 -11.44 5.51 10.02
C ARG A 19 -12.08 4.21 10.50
N ARG A 20 -11.61 3.08 10.00
CA ARG A 20 -12.14 1.76 10.37
C ARG A 20 -11.78 1.38 11.81
N LEU A 21 -10.52 1.50 12.19
CA LEU A 21 -10.04 1.18 13.54
C LEU A 21 -10.57 2.15 14.59
N ALA A 22 -10.80 3.41 14.23
CA ALA A 22 -11.45 4.39 15.11
C ALA A 22 -12.88 3.95 15.48
N LYS A 23 -13.67 3.46 14.51
CA LYS A 23 -15.00 2.90 14.76
C LYS A 23 -14.99 1.71 15.72
N CYS A 24 -13.86 1.01 15.82
CA CYS A 24 -13.67 -0.09 16.79
C CYS A 24 -13.22 0.38 18.16
N GLY A 25 -13.15 1.69 18.43
CA GLY A 25 -12.81 2.24 19.73
C GLY A 25 -11.31 2.28 20.03
N TYR A 26 -10.41 2.12 19.06
CA TYR A 26 -8.96 2.24 19.30
C TYR A 26 -8.51 3.69 19.38
N LYS A 27 -7.55 3.98 20.27
CA LYS A 27 -6.78 5.23 20.24
C LYS A 27 -5.70 5.11 19.18
N ILE A 28 -5.65 6.05 18.23
CA ILE A 28 -4.78 5.95 17.06
C ILE A 28 -3.80 7.11 17.03
N ILE A 29 -2.53 6.80 17.06
CA ILE A 29 -1.44 7.77 16.93
C ILE A 29 -0.91 7.68 15.50
N VAL A 30 -0.81 8.84 14.84
CA VAL A 30 -0.43 8.95 13.43
C VAL A 30 0.85 9.77 13.30
N PRO A 31 2.03 9.13 13.39
CA PRO A 31 3.29 9.82 13.17
C PRO A 31 3.42 10.27 11.70
N TYR A 32 3.83 11.51 11.48
CA TYR A 32 4.06 12.05 10.13
C TYR A 32 5.33 12.89 10.06
N GLN A 33 5.96 12.94 8.87
CA GLN A 33 7.21 13.65 8.60
C GLN A 33 7.07 14.79 7.57
N LYS A 34 6.02 14.75 6.75
CA LYS A 34 5.74 15.76 5.72
C LYS A 34 4.54 16.59 6.14
N SER A 35 4.43 17.81 5.58
CA SER A 35 3.25 18.63 5.78
C SER A 35 1.97 17.82 5.57
N THR A 36 1.12 17.81 6.57
CA THR A 36 -0.13 17.06 6.60
C THR A 36 -1.16 17.92 7.33
N SER A 37 -2.39 17.93 6.84
CA SER A 37 -3.49 18.55 7.56
C SER A 37 -3.86 17.67 8.76
N GLU A 38 -3.42 18.05 9.96
CA GLU A 38 -3.77 17.36 11.20
C GLU A 38 -5.27 17.35 11.45
N GLU A 39 -5.94 18.46 11.12
CA GLU A 39 -7.39 18.61 11.26
C GLU A 39 -8.13 17.53 10.45
N LYS A 40 -7.75 17.33 9.19
CA LYS A 40 -8.33 16.27 8.35
C LYS A 40 -8.08 14.87 8.91
N LEU A 41 -6.97 14.64 9.60
CA LEU A 41 -6.71 13.37 10.28
C LEU A 41 -7.59 13.22 11.52
N ARG A 42 -7.73 14.27 12.33
CA ARG A 42 -8.58 14.25 13.54
C ARG A 42 -10.05 13.96 13.23
N LEU A 43 -10.54 14.42 12.05
CA LEU A 43 -11.90 14.16 11.58
C LEU A 43 -12.17 12.69 11.16
N LEU A 44 -11.16 11.81 11.16
CA LEU A 44 -11.33 10.38 10.85
C LEU A 44 -11.86 9.55 12.04
N GLY A 45 -11.98 10.13 13.22
CA GLY A 45 -12.50 9.49 14.44
C GLY A 45 -13.17 10.49 15.37
N SER A 46 -13.51 10.05 16.56
CA SER A 46 -14.09 10.89 17.61
C SER A 46 -13.06 11.87 18.21
N ALA A 47 -13.55 12.89 18.90
CA ALA A 47 -12.67 13.88 19.54
C ALA A 47 -11.64 13.22 20.49
N GLY A 48 -10.37 13.58 20.34
CA GLY A 48 -9.26 13.04 21.14
C GLY A 48 -8.82 11.60 20.79
N GLN A 49 -9.51 10.93 19.88
CA GLN A 49 -9.22 9.54 19.51
C GLN A 49 -8.05 9.43 18.54
N ILE A 50 -7.96 10.36 17.58
CA ILE A 50 -6.88 10.41 16.59
C ILE A 50 -5.87 11.47 17.02
N ILE A 51 -4.61 11.07 17.14
CA ILE A 51 -3.50 11.92 17.59
C ILE A 51 -2.47 12.01 16.46
N PRO A 52 -2.54 13.00 15.59
CA PRO A 52 -1.46 13.31 14.68
C PRO A 52 -0.23 13.74 15.47
N PHE A 53 0.95 13.30 15.04
CA PHE A 53 2.19 13.57 15.75
C PHE A 53 3.33 13.81 14.76
N TYR A 54 3.85 15.04 14.73
CA TYR A 54 5.04 15.34 13.92
C TYR A 54 6.30 14.79 14.56
N PHE A 55 7.12 14.08 13.77
CA PHE A 55 8.44 13.62 14.17
C PHE A 55 9.45 13.80 13.04
N LYS A 56 10.68 14.16 13.39
CA LYS A 56 11.75 14.32 12.40
C LYS A 56 12.33 12.97 11.95
N ASN A 57 12.62 12.11 12.90
CA ASN A 57 13.13 10.76 12.71
C ASN A 57 12.88 9.91 13.98
N LEU A 58 13.22 8.63 13.95
CA LEU A 58 13.00 7.71 15.08
C LEU A 58 13.94 7.95 16.27
N LYS A 59 14.95 8.84 16.14
CA LYS A 59 15.80 9.26 17.28
C LYS A 59 15.10 10.25 18.20
N ASP A 60 13.98 10.87 17.80
CA ASP A 60 13.18 11.76 18.64
C ASP A 60 12.71 11.03 19.91
N LYS A 61 13.01 11.61 21.10
CA LYS A 61 12.64 11.02 22.39
C LYS A 61 11.13 10.85 22.53
N ARG A 62 10.34 11.77 21.99
CA ARG A 62 8.88 11.75 22.08
C ARG A 62 8.27 10.57 21.33
N ILE A 63 8.74 10.29 20.10
CA ILE A 63 8.27 9.10 19.35
C ILE A 63 8.67 7.80 20.05
N LYS A 64 9.85 7.74 20.65
CA LYS A 64 10.29 6.58 21.44
C LYS A 64 9.38 6.34 22.66
N THR A 65 8.96 7.40 23.35
CA THR A 65 8.01 7.30 24.46
C THR A 65 6.65 6.78 24.01
N ILE A 66 6.13 7.28 22.88
CA ILE A 66 4.88 6.81 22.27
C ILE A 66 4.98 5.32 21.93
N LEU A 67 6.07 4.91 21.28
CA LEU A 67 6.26 3.52 20.86
C LEU A 67 6.34 2.55 22.05
N LYS A 68 6.85 2.97 23.20
CA LYS A 68 6.88 2.15 24.43
C LYS A 68 5.51 1.86 25.03
N GLN A 69 4.48 2.66 24.70
CA GLN A 69 3.12 2.54 25.21
C GLN A 69 2.12 2.01 24.18
N THR A 70 2.61 1.59 23.01
CA THR A 70 1.80 1.13 21.89
C THR A 70 1.48 -0.35 22.01
N ASN A 71 0.22 -0.75 21.77
CA ASN A 71 -0.18 -2.16 21.75
C ASN A 71 -0.01 -2.80 20.37
N VAL A 72 -0.25 -2.03 19.30
CA VAL A 72 -0.12 -2.50 17.91
C VAL A 72 0.61 -1.44 17.09
N CYS A 73 1.61 -1.85 16.31
CA CYS A 73 2.28 -0.98 15.36
C CYS A 73 1.94 -1.42 13.94
N ILE A 74 1.37 -0.51 13.15
CA ILE A 74 1.09 -0.71 11.73
C ILE A 74 2.04 0.18 10.93
N ASN A 75 2.84 -0.41 10.06
CA ASN A 75 3.74 0.33 9.19
C ASN A 75 3.31 0.24 7.72
N LEU A 76 2.82 1.37 7.20
CA LEU A 76 2.45 1.59 5.79
C LEU A 76 3.51 2.42 5.06
N LYS A 77 4.62 2.79 5.75
CA LYS A 77 5.62 3.68 5.18
C LYS A 77 6.36 2.97 4.06
N THR A 78 6.27 3.53 2.87
CA THR A 78 6.97 3.09 1.67
C THR A 78 7.34 4.30 0.81
N SER A 79 8.14 4.09 -0.21
CA SER A 79 8.47 5.09 -1.23
C SER A 79 8.39 4.46 -2.62
N TRP A 80 8.01 5.27 -3.61
CA TRP A 80 8.09 4.93 -5.02
C TRP A 80 9.26 5.64 -5.72
N SER A 81 10.01 6.47 -5.01
CA SER A 81 11.13 7.22 -5.56
C SER A 81 12.34 7.15 -4.65
N SER A 82 13.51 6.99 -5.24
CA SER A 82 14.82 7.01 -4.58
C SER A 82 15.61 8.31 -4.83
N LYS A 83 14.98 9.34 -5.42
CA LYS A 83 15.67 10.59 -5.80
C LYS A 83 16.35 11.31 -4.63
N LYS A 84 15.78 11.25 -3.42
CA LYS A 84 16.33 11.93 -2.22
C LYS A 84 17.07 10.99 -1.27
N THR A 85 16.62 9.75 -1.17
CA THR A 85 17.15 8.72 -0.28
C THR A 85 16.95 7.36 -0.90
N SER A 86 17.89 6.42 -0.72
CA SER A 86 17.77 5.08 -1.28
C SER A 86 16.54 4.34 -0.73
N PHE A 87 16.04 3.34 -1.46
CA PHE A 87 14.98 2.48 -0.96
C PHE A 87 15.42 1.70 0.28
N ASN A 88 16.69 1.30 0.37
CA ASN A 88 17.22 0.65 1.53
C ASN A 88 17.09 1.53 2.79
N GLN A 89 17.47 2.80 2.70
CA GLN A 89 17.34 3.75 3.81
C GLN A 89 15.88 4.04 4.17
N THR A 90 15.05 4.29 3.15
CA THR A 90 13.66 4.71 3.38
C THR A 90 12.79 3.58 3.88
N ILE A 91 13.06 2.33 3.47
CA ILE A 91 12.22 1.17 3.75
C ILE A 91 12.91 0.25 4.76
N PHE A 92 14.07 -0.33 4.43
CA PHE A 92 14.68 -1.34 5.28
C PHE A 92 15.25 -0.76 6.57
N GLU A 93 16.15 0.22 6.51
CA GLU A 93 16.79 0.81 7.70
C GLU A 93 15.77 1.47 8.62
N PHE A 94 14.71 2.06 8.06
CA PHE A 94 13.60 2.58 8.87
C PHE A 94 12.88 1.46 9.63
N ASN A 95 12.60 0.32 8.99
CA ASN A 95 11.95 -0.83 9.65
C ASN A 95 12.86 -1.44 10.71
N GLU A 96 14.15 -1.54 10.43
CA GLU A 96 15.15 -2.05 11.38
C GLU A 96 15.22 -1.15 12.64
N GLU A 97 15.37 0.17 12.48
CA GLU A 97 15.39 1.11 13.61
C GLU A 97 14.05 1.07 14.38
N LEU A 98 12.92 1.06 13.68
CA LEU A 98 11.60 0.98 14.29
C LEU A 98 11.43 -0.29 15.12
N LEU A 99 11.78 -1.44 14.58
CA LEU A 99 11.64 -2.72 15.28
C LEU A 99 12.57 -2.81 16.50
N ASN A 100 13.78 -2.28 16.41
CA ASN A 100 14.72 -2.23 17.53
C ASN A 100 14.20 -1.37 18.71
N ILE A 101 13.39 -0.34 18.42
CA ILE A 101 12.69 0.42 19.47
C ILE A 101 11.52 -0.39 20.02
N LEU A 102 10.71 -0.99 19.14
CA LEU A 102 9.49 -1.73 19.47
C LEU A 102 9.77 -2.98 20.31
N LYS A 103 10.88 -3.69 20.10
CA LYS A 103 11.30 -4.85 20.90
C LYS A 103 11.44 -4.54 22.39
N LYS A 104 11.67 -3.29 22.76
CA LYS A 104 11.79 -2.82 24.15
C LYS A 104 10.43 -2.51 24.81
N ASN A 105 9.34 -2.70 24.06
CA ASN A 105 7.98 -2.43 24.52
C ASN A 105 7.29 -3.73 24.96
N VAL A 106 7.11 -3.89 26.27
CA VAL A 106 6.43 -5.06 26.86
C VAL A 106 4.92 -5.10 26.60
N LEU A 107 4.31 -3.97 26.22
CA LEU A 107 2.88 -3.85 25.92
C LEU A 107 2.56 -4.20 24.46
N LEU A 108 3.59 -4.29 23.61
CA LEU A 108 3.42 -4.53 22.18
C LEU A 108 2.95 -5.97 21.92
N LYS A 109 1.82 -6.10 21.24
CA LYS A 109 1.21 -7.40 20.92
C LYS A 109 1.46 -7.81 19.49
N GLN A 110 1.42 -6.87 18.56
CA GLN A 110 1.51 -7.13 17.12
C GLN A 110 2.28 -6.04 16.38
N VAL A 111 3.02 -6.45 15.36
CA VAL A 111 3.60 -5.58 14.34
C VAL A 111 2.99 -5.99 12.99
N ILE A 112 2.32 -5.04 12.32
CA ILE A 112 1.73 -5.24 10.99
C ILE A 112 2.52 -4.42 9.99
N PHE A 113 3.10 -5.08 8.99
CA PHE A 113 3.88 -4.45 7.94
C PHE A 113 3.18 -4.61 6.59
N PHE A 114 2.98 -3.49 5.90
CA PHE A 114 2.47 -3.48 4.54
C PHE A 114 3.63 -3.61 3.55
N SER A 115 3.62 -4.70 2.86
CA SER A 115 4.54 -5.09 1.81
C SER A 115 3.92 -4.85 0.42
N GLY A 116 4.16 -5.73 -0.52
CA GLY A 116 3.56 -5.75 -1.85
C GLY A 116 3.54 -7.16 -2.41
N LEU A 117 2.55 -7.47 -3.22
CA LEU A 117 2.43 -8.75 -3.88
C LEU A 117 3.63 -9.00 -4.81
N GLY A 118 4.24 -10.19 -4.74
CA GLY A 118 5.35 -10.61 -5.58
C GLY A 118 6.71 -9.94 -5.29
N VAL A 119 6.90 -9.27 -4.14
CA VAL A 119 8.18 -8.64 -3.78
C VAL A 119 9.30 -9.65 -3.51
N ASP A 120 8.96 -10.86 -3.12
CA ASP A 120 9.89 -11.97 -2.86
C ASP A 120 10.55 -12.51 -4.13
N GLU A 121 9.89 -12.38 -5.28
CA GLU A 121 10.39 -12.80 -6.58
C GLU A 121 11.11 -11.70 -7.36
N ASP A 122 10.76 -10.45 -7.08
CA ASP A 122 11.29 -9.31 -7.81
C ASP A 122 12.68 -8.88 -7.31
N LYS A 123 13.68 -9.58 -7.79
CA LYS A 123 15.10 -9.25 -7.49
C LYS A 123 15.66 -8.08 -8.30
N LYS A 124 14.92 -7.60 -9.32
CA LYS A 124 15.38 -6.51 -10.20
C LYS A 124 15.02 -5.13 -9.65
N SER A 125 13.88 -5.00 -8.99
CA SER A 125 13.46 -3.76 -8.35
C SER A 125 14.18 -3.57 -7.01
N LEU A 126 14.96 -2.52 -6.89
CA LEU A 126 15.63 -2.16 -5.62
C LEU A 126 14.60 -1.91 -4.51
N ARG A 127 13.43 -1.41 -4.87
CA ARG A 127 12.31 -1.22 -3.95
C ARG A 127 11.79 -2.57 -3.43
N SER A 128 11.52 -3.52 -4.31
CA SER A 128 11.05 -4.85 -3.93
C SER A 128 12.06 -5.59 -3.06
N VAL A 129 13.35 -5.49 -3.39
CA VAL A 129 14.43 -6.06 -2.58
C VAL A 129 14.44 -5.46 -1.16
N ALA A 130 14.32 -4.12 -1.02
CA ALA A 130 14.29 -3.48 0.29
C ALA A 130 13.05 -3.85 1.10
N ILE A 131 11.88 -4.03 0.46
CA ILE A 131 10.65 -4.48 1.10
C ILE A 131 10.79 -5.93 1.57
N HIS A 132 11.24 -6.84 0.69
CA HIS A 132 11.41 -8.26 1.04
C HIS A 132 12.46 -8.45 2.16
N LYS A 133 13.55 -7.69 2.14
CA LYS A 133 14.52 -7.65 3.24
C LYS A 133 13.86 -7.22 4.55
N SER A 134 12.94 -6.25 4.51
CA SER A 134 12.18 -5.81 5.69
C SER A 134 11.22 -6.89 6.19
N GLU A 135 10.53 -7.62 5.30
CA GLU A 135 9.67 -8.76 5.69
C GLU A 135 10.46 -9.79 6.48
N ASN A 136 11.60 -10.23 5.92
CA ASN A 136 12.45 -11.25 6.54
C ASN A 136 13.00 -10.77 7.89
N PHE A 137 13.45 -9.52 7.97
CA PHE A 137 13.95 -8.95 9.22
C PHE A 137 12.87 -8.88 10.30
N ILE A 138 11.67 -8.41 9.97
CA ILE A 138 10.56 -8.30 10.91
C ILE A 138 10.12 -9.68 11.39
N SER A 139 9.92 -10.63 10.49
CA SER A 139 9.47 -12.00 10.81
C SER A 139 10.49 -12.76 11.65
N SER A 140 11.78 -12.60 11.39
CA SER A 140 12.83 -13.27 12.16
C SER A 140 13.05 -12.65 13.54
N ASN A 141 12.64 -11.40 13.74
CA ASN A 141 12.97 -10.63 14.93
C ASN A 141 11.78 -10.28 15.82
N PHE A 142 10.55 -10.61 15.42
CA PHE A 142 9.36 -10.37 16.21
C PHE A 142 8.33 -11.51 16.02
N LYS A 143 7.98 -12.21 17.11
CA LYS A 143 7.16 -13.43 17.07
C LYS A 143 5.70 -13.25 16.61
N ASN A 144 5.15 -12.03 16.69
CA ASN A 144 3.76 -11.74 16.30
C ASN A 144 3.76 -10.72 15.17
N SER A 145 4.48 -11.01 14.10
CA SER A 145 4.56 -10.18 12.92
C SER A 145 3.55 -10.61 11.86
N ILE A 146 2.82 -9.64 11.35
CA ILE A 146 1.86 -9.85 10.27
C ILE A 146 2.33 -9.06 9.05
N ILE A 147 2.65 -9.77 8.00
CA ILE A 147 3.00 -9.18 6.71
C ILE A 147 1.74 -9.18 5.84
N ILE A 148 1.39 -8.03 5.29
CA ILE A 148 0.29 -7.92 4.33
C ILE A 148 0.87 -7.58 2.98
N ARG A 149 0.67 -8.43 1.99
CA ARG A 149 1.06 -8.27 0.59
C ARG A 149 -0.20 -7.94 -0.24
N PRO A 150 -0.58 -6.69 -0.38
CA PRO A 150 -1.72 -6.34 -1.19
C PRO A 150 -1.38 -6.40 -2.68
N GLY A 151 -2.39 -6.73 -3.50
CA GLY A 151 -2.41 -6.39 -4.90
C GLY A 151 -2.58 -4.89 -5.11
N ILE A 152 -2.95 -4.46 -6.32
CA ILE A 152 -3.26 -3.05 -6.58
C ILE A 152 -4.51 -2.66 -5.79
N ILE A 153 -4.36 -1.74 -4.83
CA ILE A 153 -5.46 -1.30 -3.97
C ILE A 153 -6.26 -0.22 -4.68
N LEU A 154 -7.56 -0.49 -4.90
CA LEU A 154 -8.51 0.41 -5.53
C LEU A 154 -9.48 1.02 -4.52
N GLY A 155 -9.97 2.22 -4.83
CA GLY A 155 -10.99 2.90 -4.03
C GLY A 155 -10.91 4.41 -4.11
N GLY A 156 -11.80 5.11 -3.43
CA GLY A 156 -11.83 6.58 -3.45
C GLY A 156 -10.51 7.20 -2.98
N GLY A 157 -9.80 7.87 -3.90
CA GLY A 157 -8.50 8.49 -3.66
C GLY A 157 -7.30 7.57 -3.89
N ASP A 158 -7.47 6.39 -4.54
CA ASP A 158 -6.33 5.58 -4.97
C ASP A 158 -5.50 6.30 -6.03
N GLN A 159 -4.21 6.00 -6.06
CA GLN A 159 -3.28 6.64 -6.99
C GLN A 159 -3.29 5.98 -8.37
N PHE A 160 -3.69 4.71 -8.47
CA PHE A 160 -3.58 3.94 -9.70
C PHE A 160 -4.61 4.39 -10.75
N LEU A 161 -5.90 4.36 -10.40
CA LEU A 161 -6.94 4.87 -11.29
C LEU A 161 -6.88 6.38 -11.45
N SER A 162 -6.50 7.11 -10.38
CA SER A 162 -6.33 8.57 -10.45
C SER A 162 -5.26 9.02 -11.45
N LEU A 163 -4.26 8.19 -11.77
CA LEU A 163 -3.28 8.45 -12.82
C LEU A 163 -3.82 8.07 -14.21
N LEU A 164 -4.57 6.99 -14.32
CA LEU A 164 -5.05 6.49 -15.61
C LEU A 164 -6.25 7.29 -16.12
N LEU A 165 -7.24 7.57 -15.28
CA LEU A 165 -8.50 8.18 -15.70
C LEU A 165 -8.36 9.52 -16.42
N PRO A 166 -7.50 10.48 -16.01
CA PRO A 166 -7.28 11.72 -16.75
C PRO A 166 -6.79 11.45 -18.18
N ILE A 167 -5.90 10.49 -18.38
CA ILE A 167 -5.39 10.12 -19.70
C ILE A 167 -6.54 9.59 -20.58
N PHE A 168 -7.38 8.70 -20.01
CA PHE A 168 -8.54 8.18 -20.70
C PHE A 168 -9.61 9.24 -20.98
N LYS A 169 -9.70 10.30 -20.16
CA LYS A 169 -10.65 11.41 -20.40
C LYS A 169 -10.27 12.24 -21.61
N VAL A 170 -9.00 12.48 -21.83
CA VAL A 170 -8.47 13.44 -22.82
C VAL A 170 -7.97 12.79 -24.09
N SER A 171 -7.17 11.70 -23.99
CA SER A 171 -6.51 11.10 -25.14
C SER A 171 -7.35 10.02 -25.81
N TYR A 172 -7.40 10.05 -27.16
CA TYR A 172 -7.98 8.96 -27.96
C TYR A 172 -7.04 7.76 -28.05
N PHE A 173 -5.72 8.02 -28.08
CA PHE A 173 -4.68 6.99 -28.14
C PHE A 173 -4.11 6.78 -26.73
N ILE A 174 -4.17 5.55 -26.25
CA ILE A 174 -3.70 5.17 -24.91
C ILE A 174 -2.48 4.25 -25.06
N PRO A 175 -1.31 4.60 -24.51
CA PRO A 175 -0.16 3.73 -24.53
C PRO A 175 -0.41 2.48 -23.67
N LEU A 176 -0.24 1.31 -24.25
CA LEU A 176 -0.33 0.03 -23.56
C LEU A 176 1.09 -0.51 -23.38
N PHE A 177 1.63 -0.39 -22.18
CA PHE A 177 3.01 -0.79 -21.87
C PHE A 177 3.23 -2.29 -22.14
N GLY A 178 4.29 -2.61 -22.86
CA GLY A 178 4.52 -3.95 -23.42
C GLY A 178 3.42 -4.31 -24.41
N ASN A 179 2.79 -5.45 -24.19
CA ASN A 179 1.62 -5.91 -24.96
C ASN A 179 0.34 -5.93 -24.10
N GLY A 180 0.42 -5.45 -22.85
CA GLY A 180 -0.69 -5.44 -21.90
C GLY A 180 -1.15 -6.82 -21.42
N ARG A 181 -0.33 -7.86 -21.58
CA ARG A 181 -0.67 -9.24 -21.19
C ARG A 181 -0.43 -9.52 -19.72
N SER A 182 0.47 -8.76 -19.07
CA SER A 182 0.74 -8.93 -17.65
C SER A 182 -0.55 -8.78 -16.84
N LYS A 183 -0.71 -9.65 -15.85
CA LYS A 183 -1.93 -9.76 -15.06
C LYS A 183 -1.81 -9.00 -13.77
N LEU A 184 -2.92 -8.51 -13.28
CA LEU A 184 -3.07 -7.87 -11.98
C LEU A 184 -4.31 -8.43 -11.29
N GLN A 185 -4.27 -8.45 -9.96
CA GLN A 185 -5.39 -8.89 -9.13
C GLN A 185 -5.72 -7.78 -8.13
N PRO A 186 -6.58 -6.81 -8.55
CA PRO A 186 -6.87 -5.64 -7.73
C PRO A 186 -7.72 -6.00 -6.51
N VAL A 187 -7.57 -5.21 -5.45
CA VAL A 187 -8.32 -5.38 -4.21
C VAL A 187 -8.96 -4.06 -3.78
N PHE A 188 -10.14 -4.13 -3.17
CA PHE A 188 -10.80 -2.95 -2.63
C PHE A 188 -10.21 -2.54 -1.28
N ILE A 189 -10.03 -1.23 -1.07
CA ILE A 189 -9.44 -0.67 0.13
C ILE A 189 -10.22 -1.03 1.40
N ASP A 190 -11.56 -1.14 1.32
CA ASP A 190 -12.36 -1.49 2.48
C ASP A 190 -12.17 -2.96 2.89
N ASP A 191 -11.91 -3.87 1.95
CA ASP A 191 -11.59 -5.28 2.25
C ASP A 191 -10.23 -5.39 2.92
N VAL A 192 -9.22 -4.66 2.43
CA VAL A 192 -7.90 -4.58 3.08
C VAL A 192 -8.02 -4.00 4.49
N SER A 193 -8.84 -2.98 4.66
CA SER A 193 -9.09 -2.36 5.97
C SER A 193 -9.82 -3.32 6.91
N LEU A 194 -10.77 -4.13 6.41
CA LEU A 194 -11.47 -5.16 7.17
C LEU A 194 -10.51 -6.30 7.58
N LEU A 195 -9.59 -6.69 6.70
CA LEU A 195 -8.56 -7.66 7.02
C LEU A 195 -7.73 -7.20 8.24
N VAL A 196 -7.23 -5.97 8.20
CA VAL A 196 -6.45 -5.40 9.32
C VAL A 196 -7.29 -5.31 10.60
N GLU A 197 -8.54 -4.88 10.50
CA GLU A 197 -9.46 -4.85 11.65
C GLU A 197 -9.58 -6.22 12.30
N LYS A 198 -9.86 -7.27 11.53
CA LYS A 198 -10.00 -8.64 12.04
C LYS A 198 -8.69 -9.16 12.64
N ILE A 199 -7.55 -8.89 12.02
CA ILE A 199 -6.22 -9.24 12.57
C ILE A 199 -6.02 -8.62 13.95
N VAL A 200 -6.30 -7.32 14.09
CA VAL A 200 -6.11 -6.58 15.35
C VAL A 200 -7.13 -7.02 16.42
N LYS A 201 -8.40 -7.20 16.05
CA LYS A 201 -9.46 -7.66 16.98
C LYS A 201 -9.19 -9.06 17.52
N ASN A 202 -8.83 -9.98 16.65
CA ASN A 202 -8.58 -11.38 17.01
C ASN A 202 -7.24 -11.55 17.72
N ASN A 203 -6.43 -10.50 17.82
CA ASN A 203 -5.08 -10.52 18.40
C ASN A 203 -4.26 -11.72 17.86
N LEU A 204 -4.22 -11.84 16.52
CA LEU A 204 -3.62 -12.97 15.82
C LEU A 204 -2.16 -13.18 16.29
N VAL A 205 -1.86 -14.38 16.75
CA VAL A 205 -0.56 -14.73 17.32
C VAL A 205 0.27 -15.51 16.29
N GLY A 206 1.58 -15.30 16.32
CA GLY A 206 2.53 -15.93 15.40
C GLY A 206 2.84 -15.07 14.19
N ASN A 207 3.75 -15.57 13.36
CA ASN A 207 4.15 -14.90 12.13
C ASN A 207 3.25 -15.34 10.99
N HIS A 208 2.64 -14.38 10.29
CA HIS A 208 1.72 -14.65 9.19
C HIS A 208 2.02 -13.73 8.01
N ILE A 209 1.90 -14.28 6.81
CA ILE A 209 1.87 -13.52 5.56
C ILE A 209 0.46 -13.64 4.98
N PHE A 210 -0.14 -12.52 4.63
CA PHE A 210 -1.45 -12.44 3.97
C PHE A 210 -1.31 -11.82 2.60
N GLU A 211 -1.72 -12.53 1.55
CA GLU A 211 -1.90 -11.95 0.22
C GLU A 211 -3.31 -11.37 0.12
N ALA A 212 -3.39 -10.05 0.18
CA ALA A 212 -4.66 -9.32 0.15
C ALA A 212 -5.01 -8.93 -1.28
N VAL A 213 -5.79 -9.78 -1.96
CA VAL A 213 -6.19 -9.61 -3.36
C VAL A 213 -7.69 -9.80 -3.55
N GLY A 214 -8.28 -9.12 -4.52
CA GLY A 214 -9.69 -9.30 -4.89
C GLY A 214 -9.94 -10.58 -5.68
N PRO A 215 -11.20 -10.87 -6.03
CA PRO A 215 -11.58 -12.11 -6.70
C PRO A 215 -11.22 -12.14 -8.20
N ASN A 216 -11.01 -10.98 -8.83
CA ASN A 216 -10.84 -10.88 -10.28
C ASN A 216 -9.37 -10.77 -10.65
N ILE A 217 -8.94 -11.58 -11.60
CA ILE A 217 -7.65 -11.46 -12.26
C ILE A 217 -7.90 -10.83 -13.64
N LEU A 218 -7.20 -9.74 -13.92
CA LEU A 218 -7.32 -8.99 -15.18
C LEU A 218 -5.94 -8.80 -15.79
N SER A 219 -5.84 -8.84 -17.11
CA SER A 219 -4.68 -8.28 -17.81
C SER A 219 -4.80 -6.74 -17.86
N TYR A 220 -3.68 -6.03 -18.05
CA TYR A 220 -3.73 -4.58 -18.27
C TYR A 220 -4.57 -4.19 -19.48
N ARG A 221 -4.58 -5.04 -20.53
CA ARG A 221 -5.44 -4.84 -21.72
C ARG A 221 -6.91 -4.92 -21.35
N GLU A 222 -7.33 -5.91 -20.57
CA GLU A 222 -8.72 -6.04 -20.10
C GLU A 222 -9.12 -4.89 -19.19
N LEU A 223 -8.24 -4.48 -18.27
CA LEU A 223 -8.46 -3.30 -17.45
C LEU A 223 -8.72 -2.05 -18.30
N TYR A 224 -7.87 -1.80 -19.30
CA TYR A 224 -8.01 -0.64 -20.19
C TYR A 224 -9.30 -0.71 -20.99
N TYR A 225 -9.69 -1.90 -21.47
CA TYR A 225 -10.97 -2.11 -22.14
C TYR A 225 -12.16 -1.79 -21.19
N LEU A 226 -12.11 -2.27 -19.94
CA LEU A 226 -13.15 -2.00 -18.95
C LEU A 226 -13.26 -0.50 -18.64
N ILE A 227 -12.15 0.21 -18.47
CA ILE A 227 -12.14 1.66 -18.26
C ILE A 227 -12.80 2.37 -19.44
N SER A 228 -12.38 2.04 -20.67
CA SER A 228 -12.94 2.58 -21.92
C SER A 228 -14.45 2.35 -22.00
N LYS A 229 -14.89 1.11 -21.73
CA LYS A 229 -16.30 0.71 -21.74
C LYS A 229 -17.12 1.45 -20.67
N PHE A 230 -16.61 1.59 -19.45
CA PHE A 230 -17.34 2.24 -18.36
C PHE A 230 -17.40 3.77 -18.51
N MET A 231 -16.43 4.35 -19.21
CA MET A 231 -16.45 5.76 -19.61
C MET A 231 -17.34 6.04 -20.81
N ASP A 232 -17.84 5.00 -21.49
CA ASP A 232 -18.52 5.13 -22.79
C ASP A 232 -17.70 5.91 -23.81
N LYS A 233 -16.39 5.61 -23.88
CA LYS A 233 -15.45 6.27 -24.78
C LYS A 233 -14.62 5.24 -25.54
N LYS A 234 -14.70 5.25 -26.88
CA LYS A 234 -13.83 4.42 -27.71
C LYS A 234 -12.38 4.92 -27.59
N ARG A 235 -11.44 4.00 -27.32
CA ARG A 235 -10.01 4.27 -27.18
C ARG A 235 -9.22 3.27 -28.02
N VAL A 236 -8.14 3.73 -28.61
CA VAL A 236 -7.19 2.90 -29.35
C VAL A 236 -5.98 2.64 -28.46
N PHE A 237 -5.71 1.38 -28.19
CA PHE A 237 -4.57 0.97 -27.36
C PHE A 237 -3.36 0.73 -28.23
N ILE A 238 -2.32 1.54 -28.08
CA ILE A 238 -1.08 1.45 -28.85
C ILE A 238 -0.06 0.67 -28.02
N PRO A 239 0.34 -0.55 -28.42
CA PRO A 239 1.39 -1.29 -27.75
C PRO A 239 2.70 -0.49 -27.76
N LEU A 240 3.25 -0.23 -26.59
CA LEU A 240 4.53 0.46 -26.41
C LEU A 240 5.57 -0.54 -25.88
N PRO A 241 6.56 -0.95 -26.69
CA PRO A 241 7.60 -1.89 -26.24
C PRO A 241 8.29 -1.40 -24.96
N MET A 242 8.52 -2.31 -24.00
CA MET A 242 9.03 -1.95 -22.68
C MET A 242 10.39 -1.23 -22.73
N LYS A 243 11.26 -1.56 -23.69
CA LYS A 243 12.54 -0.85 -23.86
C LYS A 243 12.33 0.64 -24.18
N ILE A 244 11.37 0.93 -25.08
CA ILE A 244 11.02 2.31 -25.45
C ILE A 244 10.31 3.00 -24.28
N ALA A 245 9.38 2.30 -23.62
CA ALA A 245 8.70 2.85 -22.43
C ALA A 245 9.71 3.24 -21.33
N LYS A 246 10.70 2.39 -21.04
CA LYS A 246 11.76 2.67 -20.06
C LYS A 246 12.62 3.89 -20.45
N ALA A 247 12.99 4.00 -21.72
CA ALA A 247 13.74 5.16 -22.21
C ALA A 247 12.94 6.45 -22.04
N LEU A 248 11.66 6.46 -22.45
CA LEU A 248 10.79 7.63 -22.32
C LEU A 248 10.53 8.01 -20.86
N VAL A 249 10.25 7.05 -19.99
CA VAL A 249 10.04 7.29 -18.56
C VAL A 249 11.32 7.76 -17.90
N GLY A 250 12.48 7.17 -18.25
CA GLY A 250 13.79 7.62 -17.74
C GLY A 250 14.09 9.08 -18.07
N ILE A 251 13.78 9.52 -19.29
CA ILE A 251 13.89 10.93 -19.69
C ILE A 251 12.87 11.77 -18.91
N ALA A 252 11.61 11.31 -18.81
CA ALA A 252 10.56 12.04 -18.11
C ALA A 252 10.88 12.24 -16.61
N GLU A 253 11.57 11.29 -15.98
CA GLU A 253 11.97 11.39 -14.57
C GLU A 253 12.98 12.52 -14.27
N ILE A 254 13.65 13.06 -15.28
CA ILE A 254 14.50 14.26 -15.14
C ILE A 254 13.63 15.46 -14.74
N PHE A 255 12.39 15.48 -15.19
CA PHE A 255 11.45 16.56 -14.87
C PHE A 255 10.72 16.27 -13.55
N PRO A 256 10.40 17.33 -12.75
CA PRO A 256 9.76 17.16 -11.44
C PRO A 256 8.32 16.65 -11.50
N PHE A 257 7.67 16.70 -12.66
CA PHE A 257 6.26 16.38 -12.88
C PHE A 257 6.04 15.06 -13.63
N SER A 258 7.00 14.15 -13.64
CA SER A 258 6.81 12.84 -14.28
C SER A 258 5.62 12.10 -13.65
N PRO A 259 4.60 11.70 -14.44
CA PRO A 259 3.41 11.03 -13.92
C PRO A 259 3.68 9.60 -13.45
N ILE A 260 4.71 8.96 -14.01
CA ILE A 260 5.12 7.59 -13.70
C ILE A 260 6.64 7.52 -13.60
N ASN A 261 7.18 6.64 -12.77
CA ASN A 261 8.60 6.38 -12.65
C ASN A 261 8.96 4.93 -13.06
N LEU A 262 10.26 4.65 -13.20
CA LEU A 262 10.75 3.33 -13.64
C LEU A 262 10.33 2.20 -12.70
N GLU A 263 10.25 2.44 -11.38
CA GLU A 263 9.76 1.45 -10.41
C GLU A 263 8.27 1.14 -10.62
N GLN A 264 7.45 2.15 -10.89
CA GLN A 264 6.04 1.95 -11.21
C GLN A 264 5.86 1.27 -12.57
N LEU A 265 6.70 1.62 -13.56
CA LEU A 265 6.68 1.00 -14.89
C LEU A 265 7.01 -0.50 -14.81
N SER A 266 7.90 -0.92 -13.91
CA SER A 266 8.27 -2.33 -13.73
C SER A 266 7.09 -3.23 -13.37
N LEU A 267 6.02 -2.68 -12.77
CA LEU A 267 4.80 -3.43 -12.46
C LEU A 267 4.06 -3.95 -13.70
N PHE A 268 4.28 -3.34 -14.86
CA PHE A 268 3.69 -3.79 -16.12
C PHE A 268 4.47 -4.94 -16.79
N GLU A 269 5.64 -5.30 -16.27
CA GLU A 269 6.50 -6.33 -16.84
C GLU A 269 6.21 -7.73 -16.31
N ARG A 270 5.47 -7.85 -15.22
CA ARG A 270 5.22 -9.11 -14.52
C ARG A 270 3.79 -9.23 -14.05
N ASP A 271 3.38 -10.47 -13.84
CA ASP A 271 2.09 -10.76 -13.23
C ASP A 271 2.14 -10.35 -11.73
N ASN A 272 1.09 -9.67 -11.30
CA ASN A 272 0.85 -9.28 -9.92
C ASN A 272 -0.43 -9.95 -9.43
N VAL A 273 -0.36 -11.26 -9.26
CA VAL A 273 -1.46 -12.14 -8.87
C VAL A 273 -1.07 -12.97 -7.66
N LYS A 274 -2.08 -13.39 -6.89
CA LYS A 274 -1.88 -14.23 -5.70
C LYS A 274 -1.24 -15.56 -6.08
N LYS A 275 -0.43 -16.09 -5.15
CA LYS A 275 0.07 -17.47 -5.16
C LYS A 275 -0.82 -18.34 -4.26
N GLU A 276 -0.80 -19.64 -4.51
CA GLU A 276 -1.64 -20.58 -3.76
C GLU A 276 -1.18 -20.82 -2.31
N VAL A 277 0.04 -20.44 -1.97
CA VAL A 277 0.74 -20.86 -0.74
C VAL A 277 0.44 -19.99 0.48
N ASP A 278 0.12 -18.72 0.30
CA ASP A 278 -0.04 -17.77 1.41
C ASP A 278 -1.49 -17.64 1.87
N LYS A 279 -1.67 -17.21 3.13
CA LYS A 279 -2.99 -16.92 3.67
C LYS A 279 -3.61 -15.75 2.92
N ASP A 280 -4.92 -15.80 2.81
CA ASP A 280 -5.73 -14.77 2.18
C ASP A 280 -6.93 -14.36 3.06
N PHE A 281 -7.85 -13.64 2.48
CA PHE A 281 -9.09 -13.21 3.13
C PHE A 281 -9.92 -14.36 3.72
N ASN A 282 -9.89 -15.55 3.09
CA ASN A 282 -10.68 -16.72 3.54
C ASN A 282 -10.23 -17.18 4.93
N TYR A 283 -8.94 -17.05 5.26
CA TYR A 283 -8.42 -17.41 6.58
C TYR A 283 -9.16 -16.68 7.73
N LEU A 284 -9.60 -15.46 7.49
CA LEU A 284 -10.39 -14.67 8.45
C LEU A 284 -11.87 -14.59 8.08
N LYS A 285 -12.35 -15.46 7.20
CA LYS A 285 -13.74 -15.51 6.74
C LYS A 285 -14.20 -14.14 6.21
N ILE A 286 -13.42 -13.57 5.28
CA ILE A 286 -13.75 -12.34 4.56
C ILE A 286 -13.98 -12.73 3.10
N THR A 287 -15.11 -12.31 2.54
CA THR A 287 -15.38 -12.41 1.10
C THR A 287 -15.01 -11.08 0.47
N PRO A 288 -13.95 -11.00 -0.34
CA PRO A 288 -13.56 -9.75 -0.97
C PRO A 288 -14.56 -9.33 -2.05
N GLN A 289 -14.74 -8.03 -2.20
CA GLN A 289 -15.69 -7.44 -3.15
C GLN A 289 -15.20 -7.56 -4.59
N ASP A 290 -16.16 -7.58 -5.54
CA ASP A 290 -15.88 -7.62 -6.97
C ASP A 290 -15.09 -6.37 -7.43
N SER A 291 -13.85 -6.59 -7.87
CA SER A 291 -12.96 -5.51 -8.29
C SER A 291 -13.45 -4.81 -9.56
N ILE A 292 -14.18 -5.52 -10.45
CA ILE A 292 -14.74 -4.94 -11.67
C ILE A 292 -15.86 -3.95 -11.31
N GLY A 293 -16.68 -4.29 -10.34
CA GLY A 293 -17.72 -3.39 -9.81
C GLY A 293 -17.12 -2.11 -9.19
N ILE A 294 -16.00 -2.25 -8.48
CA ILE A 294 -15.25 -1.12 -7.90
C ILE A 294 -14.69 -0.20 -9.01
N ILE A 295 -14.05 -0.79 -10.03
CA ILE A 295 -13.55 -0.04 -11.20
C ILE A 295 -14.69 0.73 -11.86
N ARG A 296 -15.83 0.06 -12.11
CA ARG A 296 -17.02 0.69 -12.70
C ARG A 296 -17.50 1.89 -11.89
N LYS A 297 -17.60 1.74 -10.57
CA LYS A 297 -18.02 2.82 -9.66
C LYS A 297 -17.05 3.99 -9.69
N THR A 298 -15.74 3.71 -9.65
CA THR A 298 -14.70 4.76 -9.65
C THR A 298 -14.63 5.52 -10.97
N VAL A 299 -14.88 4.84 -12.10
CA VAL A 299 -14.84 5.44 -13.45
C VAL A 299 -16.06 6.35 -13.69
N LYS A 300 -17.21 6.04 -13.09
CA LYS A 300 -18.48 6.80 -13.29
C LYS A 300 -18.60 8.01 -12.37
N ASN A 301 -17.84 8.07 -11.29
CA ASN A 301 -17.76 9.22 -10.37
C ASN A 301 -16.69 10.23 -10.86
#